data_1e3d4c1536d290f2583c28ded30fb459
#
_entry.id   1e3d4c1536d290f2583c28ded30fb459
#
_cell.length_a   1.000
_cell.length_b   1.000
_cell.length_c   1.000
_cell.angle_alpha   90.00
_cell.angle_beta   90.00
_cell.angle_gamma   90.00
#
_symmetry.space_group_name_H-M   'P 1'
#
loop_
_entity.id
_entity.type
_entity.pdbx_description
1 polymer ?
#
loop_
_entity_poly.entity_id
_entity_poly.type
_entity_poly.pdbx_seq_one_letter_code
_entity_poly.pdbx_strand_id
1 'polypeptide(L)'
;FNGRGFDVPFLYLRSALLNVAITKKNWLGYRFATEPHCDLAEQFTFYGVSGREGAARRFNLDFYCKAFGIDSPKSQGVTGMDINSLLAEGRYRDIAEYCLRDVRATVELYRLWKTRLAGIK
;
A
#
# COMPACT_ATOMS: atom_id res chain seq x y z
N PHE A 1 -0.58 1.01 1.19
CA PHE A 1 -1.64 0.70 0.21
C PHE A 1 -1.62 -0.79 -0.10
N ASN A 2 -2.72 -1.50 0.09
CA ASN A 2 -2.82 -2.96 0.00
C ASN A 2 -1.92 -3.73 1.01
N GLY A 3 -1.57 -3.11 2.11
CA GLY A 3 -0.69 -3.70 3.13
C GLY A 3 -1.31 -4.90 3.83
N ARG A 4 -2.63 -4.91 3.99
CA ARG A 4 -3.38 -6.03 4.56
C ARG A 4 -3.42 -7.24 3.63
N GLY A 5 -3.45 -7.00 2.32
CA GLY A 5 -3.45 -8.05 1.30
C GLY A 5 -2.05 -8.57 0.94
N PHE A 6 -1.00 -7.81 1.21
CA PHE A 6 0.35 -8.19 0.79
C PHE A 6 1.42 -8.00 1.88
N ASP A 7 1.73 -6.77 2.29
CA ASP A 7 2.92 -6.48 3.11
C ASP A 7 2.89 -7.20 4.46
N VAL A 8 1.77 -7.11 5.18
CA VAL A 8 1.66 -7.71 6.52
C VAL A 8 1.67 -9.24 6.48
N PRO A 9 0.89 -9.91 5.64
CA PRO A 9 0.99 -11.37 5.47
C PRO A 9 2.39 -11.82 5.02
N PHE A 10 3.01 -11.09 4.10
CA PHE A 10 4.37 -11.39 3.66
C PHE A 10 5.35 -11.33 4.81
N LEU A 11 5.32 -10.28 5.63
CA LEU A 11 6.21 -10.13 6.78
C LEU A 11 5.99 -11.24 7.82
N TYR A 12 4.75 -11.62 8.08
CA TYR A 12 4.45 -12.70 9.01
C TYR A 12 4.97 -14.06 8.51
N LEU A 13 4.69 -14.39 7.25
CA LEU A 13 5.14 -15.65 6.65
C LEU A 13 6.67 -15.69 6.52
N ARG A 14 7.28 -14.58 6.14
CA ARG A 14 8.73 -14.48 6.03
C ARG A 14 9.42 -14.61 7.39
N SER A 15 8.87 -13.99 8.43
CA SER A 15 9.36 -14.13 9.79
C SER A 15 9.28 -15.57 10.28
N ALA A 16 8.16 -16.25 10.03
CA ALA A 16 8.00 -17.66 10.38
C ALA A 16 9.00 -18.55 9.63
N LEU A 17 9.17 -18.33 8.32
CA LEU A 17 10.13 -19.08 7.49
C LEU A 17 11.57 -18.92 7.98
N LEU A 18 11.94 -17.73 8.44
CA LEU A 18 13.30 -17.40 8.90
C LEU A 18 13.47 -17.61 10.40
N ASN A 19 12.48 -18.15 11.10
CA ASN A 19 12.45 -18.34 12.54
C ASN A 19 12.73 -17.04 13.34
N VAL A 20 12.20 -15.92 12.84
CA VAL A 20 12.27 -14.60 13.47
C VAL A 20 11.02 -14.38 14.32
N ALA A 21 11.19 -13.97 15.56
CA ALA A 21 10.08 -13.72 16.48
C ALA A 21 9.20 -12.56 15.99
N ILE A 22 7.89 -12.83 15.86
CA ILE A 22 6.90 -11.81 15.51
C ILE A 22 6.53 -11.03 16.77
N THR A 23 6.94 -9.79 16.86
CA THR A 23 6.68 -8.90 18.01
C THR A 23 5.33 -8.19 17.91
N LYS A 24 4.90 -7.82 16.71
CA LYS A 24 3.62 -7.14 16.45
C LYS A 24 2.56 -8.15 15.98
N LYS A 25 1.76 -8.69 16.89
CA LYS A 25 0.81 -9.79 16.62
C LYS A 25 -0.54 -9.35 16.04
N ASN A 26 -0.95 -8.10 16.22
CA ASN A 26 -2.27 -7.60 15.78
C ASN A 26 -2.14 -6.54 14.69
N TRP A 27 -1.31 -6.80 13.68
CA TRP A 27 -1.08 -5.81 12.62
C TRP A 27 -2.18 -5.79 11.55
N LEU A 28 -2.81 -6.92 11.33
CA LEU A 28 -3.93 -7.00 10.37
C LEU A 28 -5.19 -6.32 10.91
N GLY A 29 -5.45 -6.42 12.21
CA GLY A 29 -6.68 -5.94 12.82
C GLY A 29 -7.92 -6.70 12.33
N TYR A 30 -9.09 -6.16 12.64
CA TYR A 30 -10.36 -6.68 12.11
C TYR A 30 -10.58 -6.16 10.67
N ARG A 31 -11.17 -7.00 9.81
CA ARG A 31 -11.29 -6.75 8.36
C ARG A 31 -11.88 -5.38 7.99
N PHE A 32 -12.88 -4.90 8.72
CA PHE A 32 -13.57 -3.64 8.43
C PHE A 32 -13.16 -2.50 9.36
N ALA A 33 -12.17 -2.73 10.24
CA ALA A 33 -11.64 -1.69 11.11
C ALA A 33 -10.50 -0.92 10.42
N THR A 34 -10.41 0.36 10.72
CA THR A 34 -9.31 1.22 10.27
C THR A 34 -8.18 1.31 11.30
N GLU A 35 -8.39 0.70 12.48
CA GLU A 35 -7.38 0.57 13.53
C GLU A 35 -7.15 -0.91 13.86
N PRO A 36 -5.94 -1.34 14.06
CA PRO A 36 -4.66 -0.60 14.00
C PRO A 36 -4.09 -0.43 12.58
N HIS A 37 -4.81 -0.85 11.54
CA HIS A 37 -4.37 -0.81 10.15
C HIS A 37 -5.48 -0.27 9.24
N CYS A 38 -5.26 0.91 8.69
CA CYS A 38 -6.10 1.48 7.64
C CYS A 38 -5.51 1.12 6.27
N ASP A 39 -6.04 0.09 5.62
CA ASP A 39 -5.62 -0.24 4.26
C ASP A 39 -6.38 0.60 3.24
N LEU A 40 -5.70 1.55 2.64
CA LEU A 40 -6.32 2.47 1.68
C LEU A 40 -6.82 1.78 0.41
N ALA A 41 -6.24 0.65 0.01
CA ALA A 41 -6.79 -0.11 -1.12
C ALA A 41 -8.19 -0.64 -0.80
N GLU A 42 -8.43 -1.09 0.43
CA GLU A 42 -9.76 -1.50 0.89
C GLU A 42 -10.70 -0.30 1.01
N GLN A 43 -10.23 0.82 1.55
CA GLN A 43 -11.04 2.02 1.75
C GLN A 43 -11.53 2.63 0.43
N PHE A 44 -10.65 2.76 -0.56
CA PHE A 44 -11.01 3.32 -1.88
C PHE A 44 -11.81 2.37 -2.76
N THR A 45 -11.81 1.08 -2.46
CA THR A 45 -12.67 0.10 -3.13
C THR A 45 -13.93 -0.24 -2.35
N PHE A 46 -14.15 0.45 -1.21
CA PHE A 46 -15.26 0.13 -0.30
C PHE A 46 -15.33 -1.37 0.01
N TYR A 47 -14.16 -1.95 0.36
CA TYR A 47 -13.98 -3.38 0.64
C TYR A 47 -14.40 -4.32 -0.50
N GLY A 48 -14.34 -3.83 -1.73
CA GLY A 48 -14.69 -4.61 -2.91
C GLY A 48 -16.19 -4.86 -3.08
N VAL A 49 -17.04 -3.99 -2.50
CA VAL A 49 -18.51 -4.10 -2.59
C VAL A 49 -19.02 -4.15 -4.03
N SER A 50 -18.29 -3.58 -4.97
CA SER A 50 -18.65 -3.57 -6.40
C SER A 50 -18.47 -4.90 -7.14
N GLY A 51 -18.07 -5.97 -6.46
CA GLY A 51 -18.04 -7.33 -6.99
C GLY A 51 -17.00 -7.60 -8.08
N ARG A 52 -16.95 -8.86 -8.53
CA ARG A 52 -16.01 -9.32 -9.56
C ARG A 52 -16.37 -8.84 -10.99
N GLU A 53 -17.60 -8.46 -11.22
CA GLU A 53 -18.16 -8.17 -12.55
C GLU A 53 -18.51 -6.70 -12.77
N GLY A 54 -18.29 -5.84 -11.75
CA GLY A 54 -18.57 -4.41 -11.84
C GLY A 54 -17.42 -3.58 -12.40
N ALA A 55 -17.68 -2.30 -12.66
CA ALA A 55 -16.72 -1.30 -13.13
C ALA A 55 -15.58 -1.01 -12.12
N ALA A 56 -15.63 -1.56 -10.92
CA ALA A 56 -14.60 -1.38 -9.90
C ALA A 56 -13.40 -2.29 -10.16
N ARG A 57 -12.56 -1.86 -11.04
CA ARG A 57 -11.21 -2.40 -11.15
C ARG A 57 -10.44 -2.06 -9.87
N ARG A 58 -9.62 -3.00 -9.40
CA ARG A 58 -8.62 -2.67 -8.38
C ARG A 58 -7.58 -1.78 -9.01
N PHE A 59 -7.71 -0.50 -8.79
CA PHE A 59 -6.70 0.46 -9.21
C PHE A 59 -5.53 0.44 -8.22
N ASN A 60 -4.34 0.75 -8.72
CA ASN A 60 -3.14 0.82 -7.90
C ASN A 60 -2.97 2.22 -7.27
N LEU A 61 -1.96 2.36 -6.42
CA LEU A 61 -1.63 3.62 -5.76
C LEU A 61 -1.40 4.76 -6.78
N ASP A 62 -0.68 4.49 -7.86
CA ASP A 62 -0.38 5.46 -8.92
C ASP A 62 -1.65 6.04 -9.54
N PHE A 63 -2.66 5.19 -9.81
CA PHE A 63 -3.94 5.63 -10.35
C PHE A 63 -4.63 6.63 -9.40
N TYR A 64 -4.75 6.27 -8.12
CA TYR A 64 -5.42 7.15 -7.15
C TYR A 64 -4.65 8.45 -6.93
N CYS A 65 -3.31 8.39 -6.87
CA CYS A 65 -2.50 9.60 -6.77
C CYS A 65 -2.77 10.55 -7.93
N LYS A 66 -2.74 10.06 -9.17
CA LYS A 66 -3.03 10.86 -10.36
C LYS A 66 -4.46 11.41 -10.36
N ALA A 67 -5.45 10.58 -10.01
CA ALA A 67 -6.85 10.99 -9.96
C ALA A 67 -7.10 12.14 -8.95
N PHE A 68 -6.36 12.16 -7.85
CA PHE A 68 -6.51 13.17 -6.80
C PHE A 68 -5.46 14.28 -6.83
N GLY A 69 -4.60 14.34 -7.86
CA GLY A 69 -3.57 15.37 -8.00
C GLY A 69 -2.45 15.27 -6.98
N ILE A 70 -2.15 14.05 -6.51
CA ILE A 70 -1.04 13.73 -5.62
C ILE A 70 0.15 13.29 -6.48
N ASP A 71 1.35 13.71 -6.12
CA ASP A 71 2.58 13.28 -6.80
C ASP A 71 2.72 11.76 -6.77
N SER A 72 2.71 11.16 -7.95
CA SER A 72 2.80 9.71 -8.08
C SER A 72 4.24 9.24 -7.87
N PRO A 73 4.45 8.12 -7.13
CA PRO A 73 5.77 7.51 -6.98
C PRO A 73 6.45 7.17 -8.31
N LYS A 74 5.65 6.88 -9.35
CA LYS A 74 6.12 6.50 -10.68
C LYS A 74 6.50 7.68 -11.57
N SER A 75 6.21 8.91 -11.17
CA SER A 75 6.50 10.10 -11.98
C SER A 75 8.01 10.36 -12.19
N GLN A 76 8.89 9.68 -11.47
CA GLN A 76 10.34 9.88 -11.49
C GLN A 76 11.14 8.68 -12.07
N GLY A 77 10.55 7.87 -12.92
CA GLY A 77 11.25 6.92 -13.79
C GLY A 77 11.63 5.56 -13.21
N VAL A 78 11.62 5.36 -11.88
CA VAL A 78 11.88 4.06 -11.26
C VAL A 78 10.56 3.34 -11.01
N THR A 79 10.44 2.09 -11.47
CA THR A 79 9.26 1.24 -11.25
C THR A 79 9.60 0.05 -10.36
N GLY A 80 8.59 -0.63 -9.81
CA GLY A 80 8.80 -1.86 -9.04
C GLY A 80 9.48 -2.98 -9.84
N MET A 81 9.43 -2.93 -11.17
CA MET A 81 10.12 -3.90 -12.03
C MET A 81 11.64 -3.70 -12.05
N ASP A 82 12.12 -2.50 -11.73
CA ASP A 82 13.53 -2.15 -11.74
C ASP A 82 14.25 -2.56 -10.44
N ILE A 83 13.50 -2.93 -9.39
CA ILE A 83 14.05 -3.21 -8.05
C ILE A 83 15.08 -4.35 -8.08
N ASN A 84 14.84 -5.41 -8.82
CA ASN A 84 15.77 -6.54 -8.91
C ASN A 84 17.10 -6.11 -9.55
N SER A 85 17.07 -5.29 -10.61
CA SER A 85 18.25 -4.75 -11.25
C SER A 85 19.02 -3.82 -10.31
N LEU A 86 18.32 -2.91 -9.64
CA LEU A 86 18.91 -2.00 -8.67
C LEU A 86 19.56 -2.75 -7.51
N LEU A 87 18.93 -3.84 -7.04
CA LEU A 87 19.48 -4.69 -6.00
C LEU A 87 20.77 -5.38 -6.45
N ALA A 88 20.77 -5.94 -7.66
CA ALA A 88 21.95 -6.61 -8.25
C ALA A 88 23.11 -5.64 -8.46
N GLU A 89 22.83 -4.38 -8.77
CA GLU A 89 23.80 -3.30 -8.95
C GLU A 89 24.27 -2.67 -7.62
N GLY A 90 23.71 -3.09 -6.46
CA GLY A 90 24.03 -2.52 -5.16
C GLY A 90 23.48 -1.10 -4.93
N ARG A 91 22.50 -0.66 -5.72
CA ARG A 91 21.89 0.68 -5.69
C ARG A 91 20.81 0.78 -4.62
N TYR A 92 21.18 0.46 -3.39
CA TYR A 92 20.23 0.39 -2.24
C TYR A 92 19.59 1.73 -1.93
N ARG A 93 20.30 2.84 -2.15
CA ARG A 93 19.77 4.18 -1.94
C ARG A 93 18.60 4.47 -2.87
N ASP A 94 18.70 4.10 -4.14
CA ASP A 94 17.63 4.32 -5.12
C ASP A 94 16.38 3.51 -4.77
N ILE A 95 16.57 2.26 -4.26
CA ILE A 95 15.47 1.44 -3.74
C ILE A 95 14.80 2.11 -2.54
N ALA A 96 15.59 2.62 -1.59
CA ALA A 96 15.07 3.30 -0.42
C ALA A 96 14.32 4.59 -0.78
N GLU A 97 14.84 5.38 -1.71
CA GLU A 97 14.17 6.60 -2.20
C GLU A 97 12.86 6.27 -2.93
N TYR A 98 12.82 5.20 -3.71
CA TYR A 98 11.58 4.70 -4.32
C TYR A 98 10.54 4.33 -3.25
N CYS A 99 10.93 3.54 -2.26
CA CYS A 99 10.07 3.16 -1.15
C CYS A 99 9.55 4.40 -0.38
N LEU A 100 10.41 5.38 -0.13
CA LEU A 100 10.03 6.62 0.55
C LEU A 100 9.00 7.44 -0.24
N ARG A 101 9.08 7.44 -1.57
CA ARG A 101 8.05 8.07 -2.43
C ARG A 101 6.70 7.38 -2.29
N ASP A 102 6.67 6.05 -2.29
CA ASP A 102 5.44 5.28 -2.06
C ASP A 102 4.82 5.63 -0.69
N VAL A 103 5.64 5.73 0.35
CA VAL A 103 5.18 6.10 1.70
C VAL A 103 4.60 7.50 1.71
N ARG A 104 5.28 8.48 1.13
CA ARG A 104 4.80 9.88 1.06
C ARG A 104 3.47 9.99 0.31
N ALA A 105 3.36 9.36 -0.84
CA ALA A 105 2.12 9.31 -1.61
C ALA A 105 0.98 8.66 -0.83
N THR A 106 1.27 7.59 -0.10
CA THR A 106 0.29 6.91 0.77
C THR A 106 -0.17 7.82 1.90
N VAL A 107 0.72 8.60 2.52
CA VAL A 107 0.36 9.56 3.58
C VAL A 107 -0.57 10.65 3.05
N GLU A 108 -0.28 11.23 1.89
CA GLU A 108 -1.14 12.25 1.28
C GLU A 108 -2.51 11.68 0.91
N LEU A 109 -2.55 10.47 0.35
CA LEU A 109 -3.79 9.79 0.04
C LEU A 109 -4.60 9.45 1.30
N TYR A 110 -3.94 9.06 2.41
CA TYR A 110 -4.59 8.85 3.70
C TYR A 110 -5.21 10.14 4.25
N ARG A 111 -4.50 11.27 4.18
CA ARG A 111 -5.03 12.58 4.61
C ARG A 111 -6.28 12.97 3.82
N LEU A 112 -6.27 12.77 2.51
CA LEU A 112 -7.42 13.00 1.64
C LEU A 112 -8.58 12.09 2.04
N TRP A 113 -8.34 10.80 2.19
CA TRP A 113 -9.37 9.84 2.60
C TRP A 113 -9.95 10.23 3.96
N LYS A 114 -9.12 10.54 4.94
CA LYS A 114 -9.54 10.91 6.30
C LYS A 114 -10.46 12.14 6.31
N THR A 115 -10.17 13.13 5.46
CA THR A 115 -10.95 14.38 5.41
C THR A 115 -12.20 14.29 4.57
N ARG A 116 -12.22 13.45 3.53
CA ARG A 116 -13.31 13.45 2.53
C ARG A 116 -14.18 12.19 2.53
N LEU A 117 -13.63 11.04 2.93
CA LEU A 117 -14.28 9.74 2.76
C LEU A 117 -14.49 8.94 4.06
N ALA A 118 -13.68 9.15 5.08
CA ALA A 118 -13.73 8.35 6.31
C ALA A 118 -15.08 8.39 7.04
N GLY A 119 -15.87 9.45 6.86
CA GLY A 119 -17.21 9.60 7.43
C GLY A 119 -18.35 8.99 6.61
N ILE A 120 -18.05 8.49 5.42
CA ILE A 120 -19.06 7.87 4.54
C ILE A 120 -19.25 6.42 4.98
N LYS A 121 -20.47 6.07 5.37
CA LYS A 121 -20.85 4.73 5.81
C LYS A 121 -21.82 4.12 4.80
#